data_5ed98616dda66596d1e961f6a87c1385
#
_entry.id   5ed98616dda66596d1e961f6a87c1385
#
_cell.length_a   1.000
_cell.length_b   1.000
_cell.length_c   1.000
_cell.angle_alpha   90.00
_cell.angle_beta   90.00
_cell.angle_gamma   90.00
#
_symmetry.space_group_name_H-M   'P 1'
#
loop_
_entity.id
_entity.type
_entity.pdbx_description
1 polymer ?
#
loop_
_entity_poly.entity_id
_entity_poly.type
_entity_poly.pdbx_seq_one_letter_code
_entity_poly.pdbx_strand_id
1 'polypeptide(L)'
;MRIVSLCPSNTELLAYLGRLDDVVAVDDSSDWPPEVKRLPKVGPDLRIDMDQVEALKPDLVVASLSVPGMERNVEELKRRGLPHLVLAPHSLDDIANDLLQLGEALGETKKAAELVRRYHDVLDWHRERAASAEPARLYWEWWPRPIFTPGGANWLSELSELAGGRNIFSDVPQASVQTEWDDVLARNPSHILLVWVGVQTKKMSPKAVTARPHAQQAEAVRTGNIHILEESLYCRPSPRLLVGLKKLAPLLHPALFPPADDSDPLLCG
;
A
#
# COMPACT_ATOMS: atom_id res chain seq x y z
N MET A 1 -13.44 -22.87 -6.49
CA MET A 1 -12.89 -22.69 -5.14
C MET A 1 -13.70 -21.61 -4.43
N ARG A 2 -13.80 -21.64 -3.10
CA ARG A 2 -14.47 -20.58 -2.31
C ARG A 2 -13.43 -19.86 -1.50
N ILE A 3 -13.13 -18.62 -1.85
CA ILE A 3 -12.08 -17.81 -1.23
C ILE A 3 -12.72 -16.69 -0.41
N VAL A 4 -12.22 -16.46 0.81
CA VAL A 4 -12.53 -15.27 1.61
C VAL A 4 -11.26 -14.45 1.76
N SER A 5 -11.32 -13.16 1.44
CA SER A 5 -10.20 -12.22 1.58
C SER A 5 -10.42 -11.29 2.76
N LEU A 6 -9.44 -11.18 3.66
CA LEU A 6 -9.58 -10.46 4.92
C LEU A 6 -8.93 -9.07 4.94
N CYS A 7 -8.37 -8.62 3.81
CA CYS A 7 -7.90 -7.24 3.67
C CYS A 7 -7.82 -6.80 2.20
N PRO A 8 -7.79 -5.49 1.92
CA PRO A 8 -7.81 -4.96 0.55
C PRO A 8 -6.64 -5.43 -0.32
N SER A 9 -5.41 -5.45 0.21
CA SER A 9 -4.24 -5.89 -0.55
C SER A 9 -4.37 -7.34 -1.06
N ASN A 10 -4.89 -8.24 -0.24
CA ASN A 10 -5.12 -9.64 -0.63
C ASN A 10 -6.17 -9.74 -1.74
N THR A 11 -7.24 -8.94 -1.65
CA THR A 11 -8.28 -8.89 -2.69
C THR A 11 -7.70 -8.40 -4.02
N GLU A 12 -6.81 -7.41 -3.96
CA GLU A 12 -6.09 -6.91 -5.14
C GLU A 12 -5.18 -7.98 -5.75
N LEU A 13 -4.43 -8.75 -4.94
CA LEU A 13 -3.62 -9.88 -5.42
C LEU A 13 -4.47 -10.96 -6.13
N LEU A 14 -5.64 -11.29 -5.55
CA LEU A 14 -6.61 -12.21 -6.18
C LEU A 14 -7.11 -11.68 -7.53
N ALA A 15 -7.32 -10.38 -7.63
CA ALA A 15 -7.72 -9.74 -8.90
C ALA A 15 -6.63 -9.86 -9.97
N TYR A 16 -5.36 -9.59 -9.64
CA TYR A 16 -4.24 -9.76 -10.57
C TYR A 16 -4.09 -11.20 -11.04
N LEU A 17 -4.30 -12.16 -10.16
CA LEU A 17 -4.30 -13.57 -10.50
C LEU A 17 -5.54 -14.01 -11.30
N GLY A 18 -6.56 -13.14 -11.46
CA GLY A 18 -7.80 -13.45 -12.18
C GLY A 18 -8.70 -14.44 -11.44
N ARG A 19 -8.65 -14.42 -10.11
CA ARG A 19 -9.39 -15.37 -9.25
C ARG A 19 -10.53 -14.69 -8.48
N LEU A 20 -11.01 -13.53 -8.94
CA LEU A 20 -12.13 -12.82 -8.29
C LEU A 20 -13.45 -13.62 -8.35
N ASP A 21 -13.68 -14.40 -9.37
CA ASP A 21 -14.88 -15.24 -9.50
C ASP A 21 -14.95 -16.33 -8.40
N ASP A 22 -13.83 -16.66 -7.78
CA ASP A 22 -13.77 -17.58 -6.66
C ASP A 22 -13.99 -16.89 -5.30
N VAL A 23 -13.94 -15.55 -5.26
CA VAL A 23 -14.07 -14.78 -4.00
C VAL A 23 -15.53 -14.69 -3.59
N VAL A 24 -15.88 -15.27 -2.45
CA VAL A 24 -17.24 -15.31 -1.92
C VAL A 24 -17.53 -14.24 -0.88
N ALA A 25 -16.52 -13.65 -0.27
CA ALA A 25 -16.63 -12.52 0.65
C ALA A 25 -15.27 -11.81 0.83
N VAL A 26 -15.35 -10.54 1.24
CA VAL A 26 -14.18 -9.68 1.49
C VAL A 26 -14.37 -8.84 2.75
N ASP A 27 -13.30 -8.22 3.25
CA ASP A 27 -13.37 -7.20 4.29
C ASP A 27 -14.14 -5.94 3.86
N ASP A 28 -14.46 -5.06 4.81
CA ASP A 28 -15.27 -3.85 4.53
C ASP A 28 -14.54 -2.85 3.62
N SER A 29 -13.21 -2.82 3.67
CA SER A 29 -12.37 -1.83 2.97
C SER A 29 -11.96 -2.26 1.55
N SER A 30 -12.16 -3.52 1.19
CA SER A 30 -11.92 -4.02 -0.17
C SER A 30 -12.87 -3.35 -1.16
N ASP A 31 -12.32 -2.62 -2.14
CA ASP A 31 -13.08 -1.77 -3.08
C ASP A 31 -12.55 -1.82 -4.53
N TRP A 32 -11.47 -2.54 -4.77
CA TRP A 32 -10.89 -2.71 -6.10
C TRP A 32 -10.68 -4.21 -6.45
N PRO A 33 -10.92 -4.58 -7.72
CA PRO A 33 -11.60 -3.76 -8.74
C PRO A 33 -13.06 -3.46 -8.36
N PRO A 34 -13.76 -2.56 -9.07
CA PRO A 34 -15.09 -2.06 -8.66
C PRO A 34 -16.15 -3.13 -8.38
N GLU A 35 -16.03 -4.31 -9.02
CA GLU A 35 -16.92 -5.46 -8.86
C GLU A 35 -16.92 -6.01 -7.43
N VAL A 36 -15.80 -5.89 -6.72
CA VAL A 36 -15.61 -6.35 -5.34
C VAL A 36 -16.60 -5.71 -4.37
N LYS A 37 -17.07 -4.49 -4.68
CA LYS A 37 -18.05 -3.77 -3.85
C LYS A 37 -19.39 -4.48 -3.71
N ARG A 38 -19.68 -5.43 -4.61
CA ARG A 38 -20.92 -6.23 -4.60
C ARG A 38 -20.81 -7.51 -3.77
N LEU A 39 -19.58 -7.89 -3.37
CA LEU A 39 -19.34 -9.10 -2.58
C LEU A 39 -19.81 -8.90 -1.13
N PRO A 40 -20.27 -9.98 -0.49
CA PRO A 40 -20.55 -9.98 0.95
C PRO A 40 -19.36 -9.46 1.76
N LYS A 41 -19.65 -8.72 2.84
CA LYS A 41 -18.64 -8.14 3.71
C LYS A 41 -18.58 -8.93 5.02
N VAL A 42 -17.36 -9.21 5.50
CA VAL A 42 -17.11 -9.95 6.74
C VAL A 42 -16.53 -9.06 7.87
N GLY A 43 -16.70 -7.76 7.73
CA GLY A 43 -16.28 -6.78 8.73
C GLY A 43 -14.95 -6.08 8.41
N PRO A 44 -14.55 -5.12 9.26
CA PRO A 44 -13.29 -4.40 9.11
C PRO A 44 -12.09 -5.35 9.24
N ASP A 45 -11.02 -5.11 8.50
CA ASP A 45 -9.81 -5.94 8.43
C ASP A 45 -9.12 -6.21 9.79
N LEU A 46 -9.25 -5.29 10.76
CA LEU A 46 -8.79 -5.48 12.14
C LEU A 46 -9.81 -6.21 13.05
N ARG A 47 -11.04 -6.42 12.59
CA ARG A 47 -12.13 -7.02 13.37
C ARG A 47 -13.08 -7.82 12.48
N ILE A 48 -12.57 -8.87 11.91
CA ILE A 48 -13.33 -9.78 11.02
C ILE A 48 -14.37 -10.56 11.85
N ASP A 49 -15.58 -10.71 11.31
CA ASP A 49 -16.61 -11.63 11.84
C ASP A 49 -16.30 -13.06 11.41
N MET A 50 -15.59 -13.79 12.28
CA MET A 50 -15.16 -15.15 12.00
C MET A 50 -16.31 -16.15 11.97
N ASP A 51 -17.48 -15.85 12.56
CA ASP A 51 -18.65 -16.71 12.46
C ASP A 51 -19.23 -16.65 11.03
N GLN A 52 -19.26 -15.47 10.44
CA GLN A 52 -19.63 -15.32 9.03
C GLN A 52 -18.62 -16.01 8.10
N VAL A 53 -17.30 -15.88 8.37
CA VAL A 53 -16.26 -16.55 7.58
C VAL A 53 -16.47 -18.06 7.62
N GLU A 54 -16.66 -18.64 8.79
CA GLU A 54 -16.86 -20.09 8.96
C GLU A 54 -18.16 -20.58 8.28
N ALA A 55 -19.24 -19.80 8.39
CA ALA A 55 -20.53 -20.11 7.75
C ALA A 55 -20.44 -20.16 6.22
N LEU A 56 -19.51 -19.41 5.62
CA LEU A 56 -19.25 -19.43 4.18
C LEU A 56 -18.56 -20.71 3.69
N LYS A 57 -18.03 -21.54 4.59
CA LYS A 57 -17.29 -22.78 4.32
C LYS A 57 -16.22 -22.54 3.24
N PRO A 58 -15.23 -21.68 3.52
CA PRO A 58 -14.19 -21.37 2.55
C PRO A 58 -13.26 -22.57 2.33
N ASP A 59 -12.82 -22.73 1.06
CA ASP A 59 -11.71 -23.62 0.73
C ASP A 59 -10.36 -22.98 1.08
N LEU A 60 -10.32 -21.63 1.08
CA LEU A 60 -9.15 -20.83 1.45
C LEU A 60 -9.57 -19.48 2.02
N VAL A 61 -8.94 -19.08 3.12
CA VAL A 61 -9.00 -17.71 3.65
C VAL A 61 -7.64 -17.05 3.44
N VAL A 62 -7.61 -15.89 2.78
CA VAL A 62 -6.38 -15.13 2.61
C VAL A 62 -6.33 -14.04 3.66
N ALA A 63 -5.45 -14.21 4.64
CA ALA A 63 -5.22 -13.30 5.76
C ALA A 63 -3.95 -12.47 5.56
N SER A 64 -3.78 -11.40 6.32
CA SER A 64 -2.60 -10.54 6.27
C SER A 64 -2.07 -10.24 7.66
N LEU A 65 -0.78 -9.91 7.74
CA LEU A 65 -0.11 -9.32 8.90
C LEU A 65 0.55 -7.98 8.57
N SER A 66 0.10 -7.31 7.52
CA SER A 66 0.64 -6.01 7.07
C SER A 66 0.33 -4.85 8.03
N VAL A 67 -0.64 -5.01 8.93
CA VAL A 67 -1.02 -3.98 9.91
C VAL A 67 -1.05 -4.61 11.31
N PRO A 68 -0.48 -3.94 12.34
CA PRO A 68 -0.59 -4.39 13.74
C PRO A 68 -2.05 -4.58 14.18
N GLY A 69 -2.33 -5.71 14.82
CA GLY A 69 -3.67 -6.08 15.26
C GLY A 69 -4.35 -7.14 14.38
N MET A 70 -3.84 -7.41 13.18
CA MET A 70 -4.35 -8.49 12.30
C MET A 70 -4.00 -9.89 12.82
N GLU A 71 -3.05 -10.02 13.73
CA GLU A 71 -2.65 -11.29 14.37
C GLU A 71 -3.87 -12.01 14.99
N ARG A 72 -4.83 -11.26 15.52
CA ARG A 72 -6.07 -11.81 16.10
C ARG A 72 -6.89 -12.59 15.08
N ASN A 73 -6.94 -12.12 13.84
CA ASN A 73 -7.65 -12.83 12.79
C ASN A 73 -6.97 -14.16 12.47
N VAL A 74 -5.63 -14.18 12.41
CA VAL A 74 -4.84 -15.39 12.16
C VAL A 74 -4.98 -16.39 13.29
N GLU A 75 -4.97 -15.94 14.55
CA GLU A 75 -5.20 -16.78 15.73
C GLU A 75 -6.58 -17.43 15.71
N GLU A 76 -7.61 -16.66 15.35
CA GLU A 76 -8.98 -17.18 15.24
C GLU A 76 -9.13 -18.19 14.08
N LEU A 77 -8.51 -17.96 12.94
CA LEU A 77 -8.49 -18.93 11.84
C LEU A 77 -7.85 -20.25 12.26
N LYS A 78 -6.71 -20.19 12.95
CA LYS A 78 -6.03 -21.37 13.51
C LYS A 78 -6.89 -22.10 14.52
N ARG A 79 -7.50 -21.38 15.47
CA ARG A 79 -8.36 -21.93 16.52
C ARG A 79 -9.57 -22.68 15.93
N ARG A 80 -10.13 -22.18 14.84
CA ARG A 80 -11.29 -22.77 14.14
C ARG A 80 -10.91 -23.85 13.13
N GLY A 81 -9.61 -24.05 12.87
CA GLY A 81 -9.14 -25.01 11.87
C GLY A 81 -9.53 -24.64 10.43
N LEU A 82 -9.75 -23.35 10.15
CA LEU A 82 -10.10 -22.88 8.81
C LEU A 82 -8.87 -22.89 7.89
N PRO A 83 -8.97 -23.41 6.65
CA PRO A 83 -7.86 -23.37 5.68
C PRO A 83 -7.48 -21.92 5.38
N HIS A 84 -6.21 -21.55 5.59
CA HIS A 84 -5.79 -20.16 5.39
C HIS A 84 -4.35 -20.04 4.89
N LEU A 85 -4.09 -18.94 4.16
CA LEU A 85 -2.77 -18.45 3.79
C LEU A 85 -2.59 -17.08 4.43
N VAL A 86 -1.42 -16.85 5.04
CA VAL A 86 -1.08 -15.58 5.69
C VAL A 86 0.00 -14.88 4.90
N LEU A 87 -0.25 -13.65 4.45
CA LEU A 87 0.69 -12.79 3.75
C LEU A 87 1.18 -11.70 4.71
N ALA A 88 2.48 -11.41 4.69
CA ALA A 88 3.10 -10.48 5.65
C ALA A 88 4.16 -9.59 4.96
N PRO A 89 3.81 -8.81 3.94
CA PRO A 89 4.78 -8.03 3.19
C PRO A 89 5.25 -6.79 3.96
N HIS A 90 6.57 -6.53 3.91
CA HIS A 90 7.22 -5.34 4.44
C HIS A 90 8.00 -4.57 3.36
N SER A 91 8.32 -5.21 2.25
CA SER A 91 9.10 -4.67 1.13
C SER A 91 8.36 -4.85 -0.20
N LEU A 92 8.86 -4.22 -1.25
CA LEU A 92 8.35 -4.44 -2.61
C LEU A 92 8.61 -5.87 -3.10
N ASP A 93 9.71 -6.48 -2.70
CA ASP A 93 10.02 -7.88 -3.02
C ASP A 93 9.11 -8.86 -2.26
N ASP A 94 8.71 -8.55 -1.03
CA ASP A 94 7.73 -9.37 -0.30
C ASP A 94 6.38 -9.39 -1.01
N ILE A 95 5.96 -8.28 -1.61
CA ILE A 95 4.71 -8.22 -2.42
C ILE A 95 4.80 -9.15 -3.63
N ALA A 96 5.95 -9.19 -4.29
CA ALA A 96 6.20 -10.14 -5.38
C ALA A 96 6.16 -11.59 -4.89
N ASN A 97 6.75 -11.88 -3.73
CA ASN A 97 6.72 -13.20 -3.10
C ASN A 97 5.30 -13.61 -2.68
N ASP A 98 4.51 -12.68 -2.13
CA ASP A 98 3.10 -12.92 -1.78
C ASP A 98 2.27 -13.31 -3.03
N LEU A 99 2.53 -12.65 -4.17
CA LEU A 99 1.88 -12.98 -5.43
C LEU A 99 2.26 -14.40 -5.91
N LEU A 100 3.52 -14.83 -5.74
CA LEU A 100 3.96 -16.19 -6.05
C LEU A 100 3.34 -17.23 -5.11
N GLN A 101 3.35 -16.98 -3.81
CA GLN A 101 2.76 -17.88 -2.80
C GLN A 101 1.26 -18.07 -3.04
N LEU A 102 0.55 -16.98 -3.29
CA LEU A 102 -0.88 -17.03 -3.58
C LEU A 102 -1.14 -17.74 -4.92
N GLY A 103 -0.32 -17.47 -5.94
CA GLY A 103 -0.37 -18.13 -7.23
C GLY A 103 -0.17 -19.65 -7.13
N GLU A 104 0.76 -20.11 -6.30
CA GLU A 104 0.98 -21.53 -6.02
C GLU A 104 -0.24 -22.15 -5.33
N ALA A 105 -0.75 -21.51 -4.27
CA ALA A 105 -1.93 -22.00 -3.53
C ALA A 105 -3.20 -22.10 -4.39
N LEU A 106 -3.29 -21.29 -5.45
CA LEU A 106 -4.44 -21.26 -6.37
C LEU A 106 -4.24 -22.03 -7.67
N GLY A 107 -3.07 -22.62 -7.89
CA GLY A 107 -2.72 -23.30 -9.14
C GLY A 107 -2.45 -22.35 -10.32
N GLU A 108 -2.17 -21.07 -10.03
CA GLU A 108 -1.89 -20.01 -11.02
C GLU A 108 -0.39 -19.67 -11.11
N THR A 109 0.49 -20.64 -10.88
CA THR A 109 1.95 -20.45 -10.78
C THR A 109 2.55 -19.75 -12.01
N LYS A 110 2.10 -20.10 -13.22
CA LYS A 110 2.62 -19.49 -14.46
C LYS A 110 2.22 -18.01 -14.55
N LYS A 111 0.97 -17.71 -14.22
CA LYS A 111 0.45 -16.34 -14.24
C LYS A 111 1.12 -15.48 -13.18
N ALA A 112 1.31 -16.01 -11.97
CA ALA A 112 2.03 -15.33 -10.89
C ALA A 112 3.48 -15.00 -11.30
N ALA A 113 4.20 -15.97 -11.88
CA ALA A 113 5.57 -15.76 -12.35
C ALA A 113 5.66 -14.67 -13.44
N GLU A 114 4.72 -14.66 -14.40
CA GLU A 114 4.68 -13.63 -15.44
C GLU A 114 4.36 -12.24 -14.86
N LEU A 115 3.42 -12.15 -13.91
CA LEU A 115 3.10 -10.89 -13.23
C LEU A 115 4.30 -10.36 -12.44
N VAL A 116 5.00 -11.24 -11.71
CA VAL A 116 6.19 -10.86 -10.94
C VAL A 116 7.33 -10.39 -11.84
N ARG A 117 7.56 -11.07 -12.98
CA ARG A 117 8.53 -10.60 -13.96
C ARG A 117 8.21 -9.18 -14.44
N ARG A 118 6.96 -8.92 -14.87
CA ARG A 118 6.50 -7.59 -15.31
C ARG A 118 6.56 -6.56 -14.18
N TYR A 119 6.27 -6.97 -12.96
CA TYR A 119 6.37 -6.12 -11.77
C TYR A 119 7.81 -5.63 -11.59
N HIS A 120 8.79 -6.54 -11.63
CA HIS A 120 10.20 -6.18 -11.52
C HIS A 120 10.69 -5.34 -12.72
N ASP A 121 10.25 -5.64 -13.95
CA ASP A 121 10.57 -4.82 -15.13
C ASP A 121 10.17 -3.33 -14.91
N VAL A 122 9.01 -3.08 -14.28
CA VAL A 122 8.56 -1.71 -13.96
C VAL A 122 9.41 -1.10 -12.85
N LEU A 123 9.75 -1.84 -11.79
CA LEU A 123 10.60 -1.33 -10.71
C LEU A 123 12.00 -0.98 -11.23
N ASP A 124 12.59 -1.84 -12.06
CA ASP A 124 13.92 -1.62 -12.65
C ASP A 124 13.92 -0.40 -13.57
N TRP A 125 12.88 -0.25 -14.40
CA TRP A 125 12.72 0.92 -15.26
C TRP A 125 12.69 2.24 -14.45
N HIS A 126 12.02 2.24 -13.31
CA HIS A 126 11.98 3.40 -12.41
C HIS A 126 13.33 3.62 -11.72
N ARG A 127 13.98 2.55 -11.24
CA ARG A 127 15.30 2.60 -10.59
C ARG A 127 16.37 3.22 -11.47
N GLU A 128 16.43 2.80 -12.74
CA GLU A 128 17.38 3.34 -13.71
C GLU A 128 17.21 4.84 -13.92
N ARG A 129 15.97 5.32 -14.02
CA ARG A 129 15.68 6.75 -14.20
C ARG A 129 15.91 7.56 -12.94
N ALA A 130 15.52 7.05 -11.80
CA ALA A 130 15.73 7.69 -10.51
C ALA A 130 17.23 7.85 -10.16
N ALA A 131 18.10 7.01 -10.69
CA ALA A 131 19.55 7.05 -10.43
C ALA A 131 20.21 8.40 -10.82
N SER A 132 19.62 9.16 -11.74
CA SER A 132 20.10 10.49 -12.13
C SER A 132 19.42 11.64 -11.39
N ALA A 133 18.45 11.37 -10.54
CA ALA A 133 17.71 12.39 -9.81
C ALA A 133 18.50 12.86 -8.57
N GLU A 134 18.42 14.15 -8.24
CA GLU A 134 18.73 14.61 -6.89
C GLU A 134 17.56 14.21 -5.98
N PRO A 135 17.78 13.40 -4.93
CA PRO A 135 16.68 12.83 -4.16
C PRO A 135 15.83 13.90 -3.44
N ALA A 136 14.56 13.97 -3.77
CA ALA A 136 13.60 14.79 -3.05
C ALA A 136 13.39 14.26 -1.62
N ARG A 137 13.34 15.14 -0.61
CA ARG A 137 13.10 14.75 0.80
C ARG A 137 11.60 14.63 1.03
N LEU A 138 11.11 13.39 1.21
CA LEU A 138 9.70 13.06 1.29
C LEU A 138 9.28 12.80 2.73
N TYR A 139 8.26 13.52 3.18
CA TYR A 139 7.54 13.22 4.40
C TYR A 139 6.19 12.60 4.06
N TRP A 140 6.00 11.34 4.42
CA TRP A 140 4.73 10.64 4.33
C TRP A 140 3.96 10.81 5.63
N GLU A 141 2.70 11.20 5.57
CA GLU A 141 1.84 11.28 6.74
C GLU A 141 0.66 10.32 6.60
N TRP A 142 0.67 9.25 7.39
CA TRP A 142 -0.41 8.27 7.45
C TRP A 142 -1.54 8.69 8.36
N TRP A 143 -1.21 9.44 9.42
CA TRP A 143 -2.16 9.91 10.40
C TRP A 143 -1.63 11.18 11.10
N PRO A 144 -2.51 12.17 11.37
CA PRO A 144 -2.05 13.47 11.85
C PRO A 144 -1.98 13.62 13.37
N ARG A 145 -2.68 12.74 14.16
CA ARG A 145 -2.78 12.89 15.64
C ARG A 145 -3.09 11.56 16.32
N PRO A 146 -2.11 10.91 17.00
CA PRO A 146 -0.68 11.23 16.91
C PRO A 146 -0.17 11.09 15.47
N ILE A 147 0.96 11.71 15.16
CA ILE A 147 1.54 11.61 13.82
C ILE A 147 2.13 10.22 13.64
N PHE A 148 1.71 9.53 12.55
CA PHE A 148 2.31 8.29 12.09
C PHE A 148 2.86 8.46 10.67
N THR A 149 4.05 7.90 10.45
CA THR A 149 4.79 7.92 9.18
C THR A 149 5.48 6.56 8.95
N PRO A 150 5.74 6.16 7.69
CA PRO A 150 6.58 4.99 7.44
C PRO A 150 8.02 5.23 7.85
N GLY A 151 8.66 4.21 8.41
CA GLY A 151 10.11 4.17 8.63
C GLY A 151 10.84 3.42 7.53
N GLY A 152 12.11 3.06 7.79
CA GLY A 152 12.98 2.38 6.83
C GLY A 152 12.51 0.99 6.42
N ALA A 153 11.90 0.23 7.33
CA ALA A 153 11.39 -1.10 7.08
C ALA A 153 9.95 -1.10 6.52
N ASN A 154 9.70 -0.26 5.50
CA ASN A 154 8.40 -0.14 4.87
C ASN A 154 8.56 0.06 3.35
N TRP A 155 7.70 -0.56 2.55
CA TRP A 155 7.69 -0.46 1.09
C TRP A 155 7.63 0.99 0.56
N LEU A 156 7.07 1.94 1.33
CA LEU A 156 7.05 3.35 0.92
C LEU A 156 8.43 4.00 0.92
N SER A 157 9.38 3.49 1.72
CA SER A 157 10.77 3.96 1.65
C SER A 157 11.42 3.53 0.35
N GLU A 158 11.27 2.26 -0.06
CA GLU A 158 11.74 1.77 -1.36
C GLU A 158 11.03 2.47 -2.54
N LEU A 159 9.70 2.63 -2.44
CA LEU A 159 8.91 3.33 -3.44
C LEU A 159 9.33 4.81 -3.58
N SER A 160 9.74 5.46 -2.48
CA SER A 160 10.30 6.81 -2.50
C SER A 160 11.57 6.87 -3.35
N GLU A 161 12.48 5.90 -3.18
CA GLU A 161 13.74 5.82 -3.94
C GLU A 161 13.48 5.60 -5.43
N LEU A 162 12.55 4.71 -5.77
CA LEU A 162 12.14 4.46 -7.16
C LEU A 162 11.46 5.67 -7.83
N ALA A 163 10.87 6.55 -7.05
CA ALA A 163 10.33 7.82 -7.54
C ALA A 163 11.37 8.96 -7.63
N GLY A 164 12.64 8.70 -7.27
CA GLY A 164 13.70 9.71 -7.20
C GLY A 164 13.66 10.55 -5.93
N GLY A 165 13.09 10.04 -4.84
CA GLY A 165 13.04 10.69 -3.54
C GLY A 165 13.67 9.86 -2.45
N ARG A 166 13.59 10.36 -1.22
CA ARG A 166 14.00 9.65 -0.02
C ARG A 166 13.01 9.93 1.10
N ASN A 167 12.48 8.89 1.72
CA ASN A 167 11.70 9.04 2.94
C ASN A 167 12.59 9.64 4.04
N ILE A 168 12.18 10.78 4.63
CA ILE A 168 12.97 11.45 5.68
C ILE A 168 13.07 10.65 6.99
N PHE A 169 12.27 9.58 7.14
CA PHE A 169 12.33 8.63 8.26
C PHE A 169 12.94 7.27 7.86
N SER A 170 13.60 7.16 6.70
CA SER A 170 14.26 5.93 6.26
C SER A 170 15.42 5.48 7.16
N ASP A 171 15.94 6.35 8.01
CA ASP A 171 16.95 6.06 9.03
C ASP A 171 16.38 5.34 10.27
N VAL A 172 15.06 5.31 10.44
CA VAL A 172 14.39 4.66 11.56
C VAL A 172 14.03 3.22 11.16
N PRO A 173 14.60 2.18 11.79
CA PRO A 173 14.50 0.78 11.33
C PRO A 173 13.16 0.11 11.70
N GLN A 174 12.07 0.84 11.67
CA GLN A 174 10.71 0.38 11.97
C GLN A 174 9.83 0.52 10.72
N ALA A 175 8.79 -0.30 10.61
CA ALA A 175 7.82 -0.19 9.52
C ALA A 175 6.89 1.02 9.70
N SER A 176 6.53 1.33 10.96
CA SER A 176 5.67 2.46 11.33
C SER A 176 6.32 3.22 12.48
N VAL A 177 6.38 4.53 12.34
CA VAL A 177 7.00 5.45 13.31
C VAL A 177 5.95 6.41 13.83
N GLN A 178 5.77 6.47 15.14
CA GLN A 178 5.09 7.59 15.78
C GLN A 178 6.09 8.70 16.03
N THR A 179 5.77 9.92 15.61
CA THR A 179 6.67 11.08 15.71
C THR A 179 5.90 12.34 16.10
N GLU A 180 6.65 13.44 16.25
CA GLU A 180 6.13 14.77 16.55
C GLU A 180 6.43 15.73 15.40
N TRP A 181 5.66 16.81 15.29
CA TRP A 181 5.82 17.78 14.21
C TRP A 181 7.19 18.47 14.20
N ASP A 182 7.80 18.71 15.36
CA ASP A 182 9.11 19.32 15.48
C ASP A 182 10.24 18.43 14.92
N ASP A 183 10.12 17.09 15.01
CA ASP A 183 11.05 16.15 14.36
C ASP A 183 10.90 16.22 12.84
N VAL A 184 9.66 16.29 12.33
CA VAL A 184 9.42 16.49 10.89
C VAL A 184 10.06 17.80 10.40
N LEU A 185 9.91 18.90 11.16
CA LEU A 185 10.53 20.19 10.84
C LEU A 185 12.06 20.10 10.83
N ALA A 186 12.66 19.43 11.82
CA ALA A 186 14.11 19.24 11.91
C ALA A 186 14.67 18.48 10.70
N ARG A 187 13.90 17.53 10.14
CA ARG A 187 14.26 16.75 8.94
C ARG A 187 14.02 17.53 7.63
N ASN A 188 13.34 18.66 7.69
CA ASN A 188 13.10 19.63 6.61
C ASN A 188 12.69 19.00 5.28
N PRO A 189 11.49 18.41 5.15
CA PRO A 189 11.01 17.82 3.91
C PRO A 189 10.87 18.85 2.79
N SER A 190 11.22 18.47 1.56
CA SER A 190 10.94 19.25 0.35
C SER A 190 9.54 18.97 -0.23
N HIS A 191 8.96 17.81 0.15
CA HIS A 191 7.59 17.41 -0.21
C HIS A 191 6.90 16.76 1.00
N ILE A 192 5.63 17.11 1.19
CA ILE A 192 4.74 16.49 2.19
C ILE A 192 3.66 15.72 1.46
N LEU A 193 3.55 14.43 1.74
CA LEU A 193 2.65 13.50 1.10
C LEU A 193 1.59 13.05 2.11
N LEU A 194 0.40 13.63 2.03
CA LEU A 194 -0.72 13.29 2.90
C LEU A 194 -1.44 12.07 2.33
N VAL A 195 -1.41 10.96 3.05
CA VAL A 195 -1.99 9.68 2.65
C VAL A 195 -2.68 9.02 3.85
N TRP A 196 -3.67 9.71 4.40
CA TRP A 196 -4.31 9.27 5.65
C TRP A 196 -5.14 8.00 5.45
N VAL A 197 -4.76 6.97 6.20
CA VAL A 197 -5.37 5.64 6.12
C VAL A 197 -6.86 5.71 6.47
N GLY A 198 -7.71 5.15 5.61
CA GLY A 198 -9.16 5.14 5.78
C GLY A 198 -9.86 6.50 5.59
N VAL A 199 -9.14 7.54 5.14
CA VAL A 199 -9.70 8.88 4.93
C VAL A 199 -9.78 9.20 3.44
N GLN A 200 -10.98 9.53 2.97
CA GLN A 200 -11.18 9.95 1.57
C GLN A 200 -10.42 11.24 1.27
N THR A 201 -9.77 11.33 0.11
CA THR A 201 -8.96 12.48 -0.32
C THR A 201 -9.69 13.81 -0.22
N LYS A 202 -10.99 13.84 -0.54
CA LYS A 202 -11.85 15.05 -0.43
C LYS A 202 -12.02 15.61 0.99
N LYS A 203 -11.67 14.81 2.02
CA LYS A 203 -11.71 15.21 3.43
C LYS A 203 -10.36 15.72 3.93
N MET A 204 -9.30 15.54 3.14
CA MET A 204 -7.97 16.04 3.45
C MET A 204 -7.76 17.44 2.87
N SER A 205 -6.89 18.22 3.51
CA SER A 205 -6.54 19.55 3.04
C SER A 205 -5.11 19.89 3.44
N PRO A 206 -4.33 20.57 2.57
CA PRO A 206 -3.01 21.12 2.93
C PRO A 206 -3.04 22.02 4.17
N LYS A 207 -4.21 22.61 4.49
CA LYS A 207 -4.41 23.40 5.72
C LYS A 207 -4.14 22.60 6.99
N ALA A 208 -4.31 21.29 6.96
CA ALA A 208 -3.99 20.42 8.10
C ALA A 208 -2.50 20.48 8.48
N VAL A 209 -1.64 20.80 7.54
CA VAL A 209 -0.19 21.01 7.75
C VAL A 209 0.14 22.47 7.93
N THR A 210 -0.33 23.36 7.05
CA THR A 210 0.05 24.78 7.05
C THR A 210 -0.44 25.53 8.28
N ALA A 211 -1.44 25.01 9.00
CA ALA A 211 -1.95 25.57 10.26
C ALA A 211 -1.16 25.10 11.49
N ARG A 212 -0.17 24.21 11.35
CA ARG A 212 0.65 23.75 12.47
C ARG A 212 1.62 24.82 12.93
N PRO A 213 2.02 24.81 14.22
CA PRO A 213 3.06 25.69 14.71
C PRO A 213 4.33 25.60 13.85
N HIS A 214 4.93 26.74 13.54
CA HIS A 214 6.20 26.82 12.80
C HIS A 214 6.21 26.16 11.41
N ALA A 215 5.05 25.85 10.81
CA ALA A 215 4.95 25.15 9.53
C ALA A 215 5.80 25.79 8.41
N GLN A 216 5.96 27.12 8.42
CA GLN A 216 6.76 27.86 7.44
C GLN A 216 8.28 27.56 7.53
N GLN A 217 8.74 26.83 8.55
CA GLN A 217 10.13 26.37 8.61
C GLN A 217 10.39 25.22 7.64
N ALA A 218 9.38 24.39 7.33
CA ALA A 218 9.51 23.33 6.33
C ALA A 218 9.57 23.90 4.90
N GLU A 219 10.52 23.42 4.10
CA GLU A 219 10.66 23.80 2.70
C GLU A 219 9.39 23.50 1.91
N ALA A 220 8.83 22.31 2.08
CA ALA A 220 7.59 21.89 1.41
C ALA A 220 6.41 22.85 1.63
N VAL A 221 6.33 23.48 2.79
CA VAL A 221 5.28 24.48 3.08
C VAL A 221 5.55 25.80 2.36
N ARG A 222 6.80 26.24 2.34
CA ARG A 222 7.19 27.48 1.65
C ARG A 222 7.05 27.40 0.12
N THR A 223 7.31 26.21 -0.43
CA THR A 223 7.25 25.96 -1.88
C THR A 223 5.87 25.48 -2.33
N GLY A 224 4.95 25.17 -1.40
CA GLY A 224 3.61 24.67 -1.71
C GLY A 224 3.59 23.19 -2.10
N ASN A 225 4.67 22.43 -1.86
CA ASN A 225 4.79 21.01 -2.21
C ASN A 225 4.10 20.12 -1.15
N ILE A 226 2.80 20.31 -0.99
CA ILE A 226 1.95 19.49 -0.12
C ILE A 226 0.92 18.78 -0.99
N HIS A 227 1.03 17.46 -1.07
CA HIS A 227 0.26 16.64 -1.98
C HIS A 227 -0.70 15.73 -1.21
N ILE A 228 -1.95 15.62 -1.69
CA ILE A 228 -2.93 14.67 -1.18
C ILE A 228 -2.92 13.48 -2.11
N LEU A 229 -2.64 12.31 -1.55
CA LEU A 229 -2.50 11.07 -2.31
C LEU A 229 -3.64 10.09 -1.97
N GLU A 230 -3.95 9.21 -2.92
CA GLU A 230 -4.96 8.17 -2.76
C GLU A 230 -4.42 7.02 -1.90
N GLU A 231 -5.00 6.80 -0.72
CA GLU A 231 -4.59 5.76 0.23
C GLU A 231 -4.45 4.38 -0.45
N SER A 232 -5.39 4.03 -1.31
CA SER A 232 -5.42 2.74 -2.00
C SER A 232 -4.23 2.47 -2.93
N LEU A 233 -3.46 3.51 -3.31
CA LEU A 233 -2.30 3.38 -4.19
C LEU A 233 -0.96 3.39 -3.43
N TYR A 234 -0.96 3.58 -2.10
CA TYR A 234 0.28 3.71 -1.33
C TYR A 234 0.27 2.92 -0.02
N CYS A 235 -0.90 2.75 0.63
CA CYS A 235 -0.99 2.10 1.94
C CYS A 235 -1.40 0.62 1.86
N ARG A 236 -1.61 0.08 0.66
CA ARG A 236 -1.96 -1.31 0.44
C ARG A 236 -0.80 -2.04 -0.23
N PRO A 237 -0.16 -3.01 0.45
CA PRO A 237 0.95 -3.75 -0.14
C PRO A 237 0.45 -4.74 -1.21
N SER A 238 0.30 -4.23 -2.41
CA SER A 238 -0.11 -4.97 -3.60
C SER A 238 0.57 -4.38 -4.85
N PRO A 239 0.52 -5.04 -6.02
CA PRO A 239 1.07 -4.49 -7.25
C PRO A 239 0.49 -3.14 -7.67
N ARG A 240 -0.65 -2.71 -7.14
CA ARG A 240 -1.20 -1.37 -7.39
C ARG A 240 -0.30 -0.23 -6.92
N LEU A 241 0.67 -0.49 -6.05
CA LEU A 241 1.74 0.46 -5.73
C LEU A 241 2.48 0.96 -6.99
N LEU A 242 2.52 0.17 -8.09
CA LEU A 242 3.09 0.61 -9.35
C LEU A 242 2.30 1.76 -9.99
N VAL A 243 0.97 1.77 -9.86
CA VAL A 243 0.14 2.91 -10.30
C VAL A 243 0.45 4.13 -9.44
N GLY A 244 0.61 3.95 -8.13
CA GLY A 244 1.06 5.00 -7.22
C GLY A 244 2.45 5.54 -7.60
N LEU A 245 3.39 4.65 -7.90
CA LEU A 245 4.74 5.01 -8.34
C LEU A 245 4.73 5.83 -9.64
N LYS A 246 3.94 5.42 -10.63
CA LYS A 246 3.73 6.16 -11.89
C LYS A 246 3.16 7.58 -11.67
N LYS A 247 2.40 7.80 -10.61
CA LYS A 247 1.88 9.12 -10.26
C LYS A 247 2.89 9.95 -9.45
N LEU A 248 3.64 9.32 -8.56
CA LEU A 248 4.59 10.01 -7.68
C LEU A 248 5.86 10.45 -8.43
N ALA A 249 6.42 9.60 -9.26
CA ALA A 249 7.69 9.88 -9.93
C ALA A 249 7.68 11.16 -10.79
N PRO A 250 6.71 11.39 -11.70
CA PRO A 250 6.65 12.64 -12.46
C PRO A 250 6.23 13.85 -11.61
N LEU A 251 5.55 13.65 -10.47
CA LEU A 251 5.28 14.73 -9.54
C LEU A 251 6.56 15.28 -8.91
N LEU A 252 7.54 14.40 -8.63
CA LEU A 252 8.83 14.78 -8.08
C LEU A 252 9.80 15.25 -9.17
N HIS A 253 9.85 14.55 -10.31
CA HIS A 253 10.82 14.74 -11.37
C HIS A 253 10.15 14.71 -12.78
N PRO A 254 9.41 15.76 -13.15
CA PRO A 254 8.67 15.77 -14.42
C PRO A 254 9.57 15.75 -15.67
N ALA A 255 10.86 16.06 -15.53
CA ALA A 255 11.83 15.98 -16.63
C ALA A 255 12.37 14.54 -16.85
N LEU A 256 12.30 13.68 -15.85
CA LEU A 256 12.83 12.31 -15.91
C LEU A 256 11.75 11.25 -16.18
N PHE A 257 10.52 11.54 -15.78
CA PHE A 257 9.41 10.60 -15.89
C PHE A 257 8.30 11.14 -16.76
N PRO A 258 7.64 10.30 -17.57
CA PRO A 258 6.52 10.73 -18.41
C PRO A 258 5.35 11.18 -17.52
N PRO A 259 4.44 12.03 -18.05
CA PRO A 259 3.22 12.41 -17.35
C PRO A 259 2.45 11.19 -16.84
N ALA A 260 1.90 11.30 -15.63
CA ALA A 260 1.11 10.23 -15.05
C ALA A 260 -0.16 9.94 -15.86
N ASP A 261 -0.49 8.67 -15.97
CA ASP A 261 -1.79 8.19 -16.42
C ASP A 261 -2.35 7.19 -15.38
N ASP A 262 -3.63 6.85 -15.50
CA ASP A 262 -4.31 5.91 -14.59
C ASP A 262 -4.18 4.44 -15.01
N SER A 263 -3.40 4.15 -16.06
CA SER A 263 -3.23 2.78 -16.54
C SER A 263 -2.41 1.94 -15.56
N ASP A 264 -2.91 0.72 -15.30
CA ASP A 264 -2.18 -0.25 -14.50
C ASP A 264 -1.16 -0.99 -15.38
N PRO A 265 0.15 -0.91 -15.09
CA PRO A 265 1.17 -1.50 -15.94
C PRO A 265 1.14 -3.03 -16.00
N LEU A 266 0.47 -3.70 -15.07
CA LEU A 266 0.33 -5.14 -15.08
C LEU A 266 -0.94 -5.64 -15.76
N LEU A 267 -1.95 -4.78 -15.94
CA LEU A 267 -3.22 -5.14 -16.57
C LEU A 267 -3.31 -4.67 -18.02
N CYS A 268 -2.48 -3.71 -18.44
CA CYS A 268 -2.36 -3.28 -19.83
C CYS A 268 -1.48 -4.27 -20.60
N GLY A 269 -2.07 -5.07 -21.45
CA GLY A 269 -1.38 -6.03 -22.32
C GLY A 269 -2.28 -6.46 -23.43
#